data_011c8f685868fb8d30a2f3518100ce21
#
_entry.id   011c8f685868fb8d30a2f3518100ce21
#
_cell.length_a   1.000
_cell.length_b   1.000
_cell.length_c   1.000
_cell.angle_alpha   90.00
_cell.angle_beta   90.00
_cell.angle_gamma   90.00
#
_symmetry.space_group_name_H-M   'P 1'
#
loop_
_entity.id
_entity.type
_entity.pdbx_description
1 polymer ?
#
loop_
_entity_poly.entity_id
_entity_poly.type
_entity_poly.pdbx_seq_one_letter_code
_entity_poly.pdbx_strand_id
1 'polypeptide(L)'
;KKIQYPTEHPILRPSLNSVKATYDLAQMPEYEDLMTTTSSLTGKKINRFTHLHQSTDDLIKKVKMQRLCGQKTAACFQRCVGMDAFNATFSTTYEIDEQYGTHYHDNFKKFVEYVQDNDLTVDGAMTDPKGDRSLAPHAQADPDLYLHVVERRPDGIVVRGAKAHQTGFSNSHEVIVMPTIAMGPDDKDYAVAFACPTDAEGIFLIVGRQSCDTRKLEGSQI
;
A
#
# COMPACT_ATOMS: atom_id res chain seq x y z
N LYS A 1 1.90 -11.89 -21.15
CA LYS A 1 0.54 -11.69 -21.68
C LYS A 1 -0.20 -10.68 -20.80
N LYS A 2 -0.80 -9.65 -21.40
CA LYS A 2 -1.60 -8.67 -20.65
C LYS A 2 -2.85 -9.34 -20.07
N ILE A 3 -3.11 -9.12 -18.78
CA ILE A 3 -4.33 -9.57 -18.09
C ILE A 3 -5.32 -8.42 -18.13
N GLN A 4 -6.47 -8.63 -18.75
CA GLN A 4 -7.49 -7.60 -18.92
C GLN A 4 -8.44 -7.52 -17.72
N TYR A 5 -8.78 -8.68 -17.13
CA TYR A 5 -9.71 -8.79 -16.00
C TYR A 5 -9.05 -9.57 -14.86
N PRO A 6 -8.29 -8.89 -13.96
CA PRO A 6 -7.60 -9.56 -12.85
C PRO A 6 -8.55 -10.32 -11.93
N THR A 7 -9.75 -9.79 -11.71
CA THR A 7 -10.78 -10.38 -10.83
C THR A 7 -11.35 -11.70 -11.35
N GLU A 8 -11.25 -11.96 -12.64
CA GLU A 8 -11.72 -13.18 -13.29
C GLU A 8 -10.58 -14.18 -13.55
N HIS A 9 -9.33 -13.71 -13.41
CA HIS A 9 -8.17 -14.52 -13.73
C HIS A 9 -7.99 -15.63 -12.68
N PRO A 10 -7.95 -16.92 -13.06
CA PRO A 10 -8.00 -18.05 -12.13
C PRO A 10 -6.80 -18.08 -11.16
N ILE A 11 -5.67 -17.50 -11.52
CA ILE A 11 -4.47 -17.44 -10.68
C ILE A 11 -4.52 -16.24 -9.71
N LEU A 12 -5.16 -15.12 -10.09
CA LEU A 12 -5.24 -13.92 -9.25
C LEU A 12 -6.45 -13.93 -8.31
N ARG A 13 -7.56 -14.52 -8.75
CA ARG A 13 -8.81 -14.55 -7.98
C ARG A 13 -8.70 -15.12 -6.56
N PRO A 14 -7.92 -16.19 -6.27
CA PRO A 14 -7.77 -16.69 -4.90
C PRO A 14 -7.23 -15.65 -3.92
N SER A 15 -6.31 -14.81 -4.37
CA SER A 15 -5.76 -13.68 -3.62
C SER A 15 -6.83 -12.62 -3.33
N LEU A 16 -7.65 -12.28 -4.33
CA LEU A 16 -8.77 -11.34 -4.17
C LEU A 16 -9.80 -11.83 -3.15
N ASN A 17 -10.08 -13.15 -3.09
CA ASN A 17 -11.00 -13.72 -2.12
C ASN A 17 -10.56 -13.47 -0.67
N SER A 18 -9.26 -13.45 -0.40
CA SER A 18 -8.73 -13.15 0.94
C SER A 18 -8.94 -11.68 1.31
N VAL A 19 -8.83 -10.76 0.36
CA VAL A 19 -9.15 -9.34 0.57
C VAL A 19 -10.66 -9.17 0.79
N LYS A 20 -11.48 -9.82 -0.05
CA LYS A 20 -12.94 -9.81 0.10
C LYS A 20 -13.39 -10.24 1.50
N ALA A 21 -12.76 -11.27 2.07
CA ALA A 21 -13.07 -11.73 3.41
C ALA A 21 -12.95 -10.64 4.48
N THR A 22 -12.09 -9.65 4.30
CA THR A 22 -11.96 -8.51 5.24
C THR A 22 -13.18 -7.60 5.24
N TYR A 23 -13.89 -7.52 4.13
CA TYR A 23 -15.15 -6.80 4.00
C TYR A 23 -16.32 -7.64 4.54
N ASP A 24 -16.38 -8.92 4.16
CA ASP A 24 -17.43 -9.83 4.62
C ASP A 24 -17.45 -9.93 6.15
N LEU A 25 -16.28 -10.09 6.79
CA LEU A 25 -16.16 -10.15 8.24
C LEU A 25 -16.60 -8.85 8.93
N ALA A 26 -16.40 -7.70 8.30
CA ALA A 26 -16.84 -6.42 8.84
C ALA A 26 -18.39 -6.22 8.83
N GLN A 27 -19.10 -7.05 8.06
CA GLN A 27 -20.56 -7.05 8.00
C GLN A 27 -21.19 -8.08 8.97
N MET A 28 -20.37 -8.93 9.60
CA MET A 28 -20.87 -9.96 10.54
C MET A 28 -21.00 -9.39 11.96
N PRO A 29 -22.18 -9.47 12.58
CA PRO A 29 -22.41 -8.88 13.91
C PRO A 29 -21.43 -9.38 14.99
N GLU A 30 -21.04 -10.66 14.94
CA GLU A 30 -20.10 -11.26 15.89
C GLU A 30 -18.68 -10.71 15.80
N TYR A 31 -18.30 -10.05 14.69
CA TYR A 31 -16.98 -9.47 14.48
C TYR A 31 -16.99 -7.95 14.38
N GLU A 32 -18.16 -7.32 14.50
CA GLU A 32 -18.32 -5.88 14.29
C GLU A 32 -17.37 -5.04 15.14
N ASP A 33 -17.28 -5.30 16.44
CA ASP A 33 -16.39 -4.53 17.36
C ASP A 33 -14.91 -4.68 16.98
N LEU A 34 -14.54 -5.81 16.40
CA LEU A 34 -13.18 -6.08 16.00
C LEU A 34 -12.84 -5.53 14.61
N MET A 35 -13.76 -5.68 13.66
CA MET A 35 -13.53 -5.35 12.24
C MET A 35 -13.87 -3.89 11.89
N THR A 36 -14.65 -3.22 12.75
CA THR A 36 -15.04 -1.82 12.54
C THR A 36 -14.63 -0.94 13.70
N THR A 37 -14.67 0.36 13.49
CA THR A 37 -14.44 1.39 14.53
C THR A 37 -15.03 2.72 14.08
N THR A 38 -14.93 3.74 14.94
CA THR A 38 -15.31 5.11 14.59
C THR A 38 -14.09 5.89 14.11
N SER A 39 -14.22 6.59 12.97
CA SER A 39 -13.17 7.47 12.46
C SER A 39 -12.92 8.63 13.42
N SER A 40 -11.66 8.90 13.73
CA SER A 40 -11.25 10.09 14.47
C SER A 40 -11.33 11.38 13.66
N LEU A 41 -11.41 11.28 12.33
CA LEU A 41 -11.52 12.44 11.43
C LEU A 41 -12.99 12.84 11.19
N THR A 42 -13.85 11.84 10.92
CA THR A 42 -15.22 12.11 10.43
C THR A 42 -16.32 11.73 11.42
N GLY A 43 -15.99 10.98 12.49
CA GLY A 43 -16.98 10.45 13.43
C GLY A 43 -17.87 9.32 12.85
N LYS A 44 -17.64 8.90 11.59
CA LYS A 44 -18.38 7.82 10.95
C LYS A 44 -17.86 6.45 11.35
N LYS A 45 -18.74 5.43 11.27
CA LYS A 45 -18.32 4.03 11.37
C LYS A 45 -17.53 3.65 10.11
N ILE A 46 -16.36 3.07 10.30
CA ILE A 46 -15.43 2.69 9.23
C ILE A 46 -14.92 1.27 9.43
N ASN A 47 -14.39 0.67 8.37
CA ASN A 47 -13.60 -0.55 8.44
C ASN A 47 -12.29 -0.27 9.18
N ARG A 48 -11.93 -1.11 10.16
CA ARG A 48 -10.72 -0.89 10.98
C ARG A 48 -9.42 -0.89 10.17
N PHE A 49 -9.39 -1.48 9.00
CA PHE A 49 -8.22 -1.40 8.11
C PHE A 49 -7.90 0.02 7.62
N THR A 50 -8.82 0.97 7.75
CA THR A 50 -8.60 2.38 7.37
C THR A 50 -8.48 3.30 8.59
N HIS A 51 -8.35 2.72 9.80
CA HIS A 51 -8.32 3.48 11.06
C HIS A 51 -6.95 4.09 11.34
N LEU A 52 -6.97 5.34 11.81
CA LEU A 52 -5.82 6.00 12.42
C LEU A 52 -5.82 5.67 13.91
N HIS A 53 -4.81 4.94 14.37
CA HIS A 53 -4.73 4.46 15.75
C HIS A 53 -4.62 5.62 16.73
N GLN A 54 -5.49 5.64 17.75
CA GLN A 54 -5.54 6.68 18.77
C GLN A 54 -5.11 6.17 20.15
N SER A 55 -4.99 4.86 20.32
CA SER A 55 -4.75 4.24 21.62
C SER A 55 -4.04 2.91 21.52
N THR A 56 -3.53 2.44 22.66
CA THR A 56 -2.99 1.07 22.77
C THR A 56 -4.07 0.01 22.50
N ASP A 57 -5.34 0.28 22.83
CA ASP A 57 -6.44 -0.64 22.53
C ASP A 57 -6.64 -0.83 21.03
N ASP A 58 -6.48 0.23 20.22
CA ASP A 58 -6.51 0.13 18.76
C ASP A 58 -5.42 -0.80 18.22
N LEU A 59 -4.21 -0.74 18.77
CA LEU A 59 -3.11 -1.64 18.41
C LEU A 59 -3.41 -3.09 18.80
N ILE A 60 -4.00 -3.32 19.97
CA ILE A 60 -4.43 -4.65 20.41
C ILE A 60 -5.52 -5.19 19.48
N LYS A 61 -6.54 -4.37 19.19
CA LYS A 61 -7.62 -4.74 18.27
C LYS A 61 -7.12 -4.99 16.85
N LYS A 62 -6.16 -4.18 16.36
CA LYS A 62 -5.46 -4.42 15.09
C LYS A 62 -4.87 -5.83 15.02
N VAL A 63 -4.08 -6.22 16.02
CA VAL A 63 -3.44 -7.55 16.03
C VAL A 63 -4.49 -8.67 16.08
N LYS A 64 -5.53 -8.52 16.89
CA LYS A 64 -6.63 -9.49 16.98
C LYS A 64 -7.40 -9.60 15.65
N MET A 65 -7.70 -8.48 15.00
CA MET A 65 -8.35 -8.41 13.69
C MET A 65 -7.52 -9.13 12.63
N GLN A 66 -6.23 -8.83 12.53
CA GLN A 66 -5.32 -9.48 11.58
C GLN A 66 -5.24 -10.99 11.83
N ARG A 67 -5.18 -11.41 13.10
CA ARG A 67 -5.20 -12.83 13.47
C ARG A 67 -6.51 -13.50 13.03
N LEU A 68 -7.67 -12.87 13.25
CA LEU A 68 -8.96 -13.37 12.79
C LEU A 68 -8.96 -13.54 11.27
N CYS A 69 -8.55 -12.53 10.51
CA CYS A 69 -8.47 -12.61 9.05
C CYS A 69 -7.58 -13.77 8.59
N GLY A 70 -6.39 -13.93 9.19
CA GLY A 70 -5.50 -15.03 8.87
C GLY A 70 -6.09 -16.41 9.18
N GLN A 71 -6.79 -16.55 10.31
CA GLN A 71 -7.49 -17.80 10.68
C GLN A 71 -8.64 -18.15 9.71
N LYS A 72 -9.35 -17.14 9.20
CA LYS A 72 -10.49 -17.33 8.28
C LYS A 72 -10.06 -17.60 6.85
N THR A 73 -8.96 -17.02 6.41
CA THR A 73 -8.53 -17.11 5.00
C THR A 73 -7.41 -18.13 4.77
N ALA A 74 -6.68 -18.53 5.84
CA ALA A 74 -5.44 -19.30 5.75
C ALA A 74 -4.43 -18.69 4.75
N ALA A 75 -4.52 -17.39 4.49
CA ALA A 75 -3.73 -16.68 3.49
C ALA A 75 -3.48 -15.23 3.92
N CYS A 76 -2.63 -14.52 3.18
CA CYS A 76 -2.45 -13.09 3.35
C CYS A 76 -3.70 -12.35 2.84
N PHE A 77 -4.31 -11.52 3.69
CA PHE A 77 -5.46 -10.67 3.37
C PHE A 77 -5.07 -9.30 2.82
N GLN A 78 -3.80 -9.00 2.69
CA GLN A 78 -3.17 -7.94 1.89
C GLN A 78 -3.55 -6.48 2.23
N ARG A 79 -4.21 -6.22 3.35
CA ARG A 79 -4.58 -4.85 3.78
C ARG A 79 -3.72 -4.33 4.93
N CYS A 80 -2.82 -5.16 5.49
CA CYS A 80 -2.02 -4.78 6.65
C CYS A 80 -1.01 -3.68 6.34
N VAL A 81 -0.36 -3.75 5.17
CA VAL A 81 0.67 -2.77 4.77
C VAL A 81 0.04 -1.39 4.56
N GLY A 82 -1.11 -1.30 3.90
CA GLY A 82 -1.83 -0.03 3.73
C GLY A 82 -2.24 0.60 5.05
N MET A 83 -2.76 -0.20 6.00
CA MET A 83 -3.09 0.31 7.34
C MET A 83 -1.86 0.84 8.09
N ASP A 84 -0.72 0.15 8.00
CA ASP A 84 0.51 0.63 8.62
C ASP A 84 1.05 1.88 7.92
N ALA A 85 0.95 1.94 6.59
CA ALA A 85 1.29 3.11 5.80
C ALA A 85 0.45 4.34 6.17
N PHE A 86 -0.87 4.18 6.41
CA PHE A 86 -1.72 5.26 6.90
C PHE A 86 -1.18 5.87 8.19
N ASN A 87 -0.90 5.03 9.17
CA ASN A 87 -0.49 5.48 10.49
C ASN A 87 0.90 6.12 10.46
N ALA A 88 1.85 5.54 9.71
CA ALA A 88 3.18 6.11 9.54
C ALA A 88 3.15 7.46 8.81
N THR A 89 2.42 7.54 7.69
CA THR A 89 2.34 8.77 6.88
C THR A 89 1.61 9.88 7.63
N PHE A 90 0.57 9.54 8.42
CA PHE A 90 -0.16 10.52 9.21
C PHE A 90 0.75 11.23 10.23
N SER A 91 1.55 10.48 10.97
CA SER A 91 2.50 11.06 11.94
C SER A 91 3.60 11.85 11.23
N THR A 92 4.20 11.26 10.19
CA THR A 92 5.32 11.88 9.48
C THR A 92 4.93 13.18 8.78
N THR A 93 3.76 13.23 8.15
CA THR A 93 3.29 14.47 7.48
C THR A 93 3.02 15.58 8.49
N TYR A 94 2.50 15.25 9.66
CA TYR A 94 2.32 16.23 10.74
C TYR A 94 3.65 16.83 11.20
N GLU A 95 4.65 15.98 11.48
CA GLU A 95 5.98 16.41 11.90
C GLU A 95 6.68 17.28 10.83
N ILE A 96 6.52 16.92 9.54
CA ILE A 96 7.09 17.68 8.42
C ILE A 96 6.44 19.04 8.30
N ASP A 97 5.12 19.14 8.42
CA ASP A 97 4.40 20.41 8.32
C ASP A 97 4.79 21.34 9.48
N GLU A 98 4.91 20.82 10.71
CA GLU A 98 5.40 21.59 11.87
C GLU A 98 6.85 22.09 11.68
N GLN A 99 7.70 21.29 11.07
CA GLN A 99 9.12 21.65 10.90
C GLN A 99 9.38 22.58 9.71
N TYR A 100 8.65 22.42 8.62
CA TYR A 100 8.94 23.07 7.34
C TYR A 100 7.83 24.00 6.82
N GLY A 101 6.69 24.10 7.53
CA GLY A 101 5.58 24.93 7.13
C GLY A 101 4.91 24.49 5.82
N THR A 102 4.91 23.18 5.56
CA THR A 102 4.23 22.59 4.40
C THR A 102 2.76 22.30 4.70
N HIS A 103 2.02 21.69 3.76
CA HIS A 103 0.61 21.33 3.89
C HIS A 103 0.33 19.87 3.53
N TYR A 104 1.32 19.00 3.73
CA TYR A 104 1.20 17.57 3.40
C TYR A 104 0.20 16.85 4.29
N HIS A 105 0.14 17.23 5.58
CA HIS A 105 -0.77 16.61 6.55
C HIS A 105 -2.24 16.85 6.22
N ASP A 106 -2.60 18.08 5.83
CA ASP A 106 -3.97 18.39 5.42
C ASP A 106 -4.37 17.66 4.13
N ASN A 107 -3.45 17.54 3.18
CA ASN A 107 -3.68 16.75 1.97
C ASN A 107 -3.85 15.27 2.29
N PHE A 108 -3.04 14.75 3.21
CA PHE A 108 -3.12 13.36 3.63
C PHE A 108 -4.42 13.06 4.38
N LYS A 109 -4.89 13.96 5.26
CA LYS A 109 -6.21 13.82 5.92
C LYS A 109 -7.34 13.68 4.91
N LYS A 110 -7.37 14.52 3.87
CA LYS A 110 -8.38 14.42 2.79
C LYS A 110 -8.31 13.06 2.07
N PHE A 111 -7.12 12.55 1.83
CA PHE A 111 -6.94 11.22 1.25
C PHE A 111 -7.47 10.12 2.18
N VAL A 112 -7.20 10.20 3.48
CA VAL A 112 -7.72 9.22 4.47
C VAL A 112 -9.25 9.28 4.53
N GLU A 113 -9.84 10.48 4.57
CA GLU A 113 -11.30 10.65 4.55
C GLU A 113 -11.92 10.04 3.28
N TYR A 114 -11.32 10.30 2.12
CA TYR A 114 -11.74 9.68 0.85
C TYR A 114 -11.71 8.15 0.90
N VAL A 115 -10.63 7.58 1.42
CA VAL A 115 -10.49 6.12 1.55
C VAL A 115 -11.51 5.56 2.54
N GLN A 116 -11.75 6.24 3.67
CA GLN A 116 -12.72 5.81 4.68
C GLN A 116 -14.16 5.90 4.18
N ASP A 117 -14.51 6.98 3.50
CA ASP A 117 -15.88 7.20 2.99
C ASP A 117 -16.27 6.22 1.88
N ASN A 118 -15.28 5.70 1.14
CA ASN A 118 -15.50 4.74 0.07
C ASN A 118 -15.09 3.29 0.45
N ASP A 119 -14.66 3.05 1.70
CA ASP A 119 -14.14 1.76 2.21
C ASP A 119 -13.13 1.12 1.24
N LEU A 120 -12.12 1.88 0.80
CA LEU A 120 -11.16 1.43 -0.18
C LEU A 120 -10.09 0.52 0.45
N THR A 121 -9.59 -0.41 -0.35
CA THR A 121 -8.36 -1.13 -0.02
C THR A 121 -7.17 -0.32 -0.50
N VAL A 122 -6.21 -0.10 0.39
CA VAL A 122 -4.95 0.57 0.09
C VAL A 122 -3.80 -0.41 0.27
N ASP A 123 -2.87 -0.43 -0.67
CA ASP A 123 -1.59 -1.12 -0.55
C ASP A 123 -0.49 -0.15 -0.13
N GLY A 124 0.66 -0.67 0.28
CA GLY A 124 1.85 0.12 0.61
C GLY A 124 3.05 -0.32 -0.24
N ALA A 125 3.44 0.47 -1.20
CA ALA A 125 4.57 0.19 -2.07
C ALA A 125 5.88 0.73 -1.47
N MET A 126 6.50 -0.08 -0.63
CA MET A 126 7.73 0.29 0.09
C MET A 126 8.99 -0.31 -0.55
N THR A 127 9.00 -1.62 -0.76
CA THR A 127 10.20 -2.37 -1.16
C THR A 127 10.70 -1.94 -2.53
N ASP A 128 11.98 -1.64 -2.60
CA ASP A 128 12.68 -1.32 -3.85
C ASP A 128 13.26 -2.58 -4.52
N PRO A 129 13.45 -2.58 -5.85
CA PRO A 129 14.22 -3.61 -6.53
C PRO A 129 15.62 -3.71 -5.97
N LYS A 130 16.23 -4.88 -6.08
CA LYS A 130 17.59 -5.12 -5.59
C LYS A 130 18.60 -4.74 -6.64
N GLY A 131 19.23 -3.58 -6.46
CA GLY A 131 20.43 -3.19 -7.19
C GLY A 131 21.70 -3.60 -6.48
N ASP A 132 22.76 -2.87 -6.70
CA ASP A 132 23.99 -2.96 -5.91
C ASP A 132 23.75 -2.34 -4.53
N ARG A 133 23.69 -3.19 -3.50
CA ARG A 133 23.40 -2.78 -2.13
C ARG A 133 24.50 -1.96 -1.45
N SER A 134 25.69 -1.92 -2.05
CA SER A 134 26.80 -1.08 -1.58
C SER A 134 26.69 0.36 -2.04
N LEU A 135 25.79 0.65 -3.00
CA LEU A 135 25.61 1.96 -3.61
C LEU A 135 24.31 2.62 -3.15
N ALA A 136 24.37 3.96 -3.03
CA ALA A 136 23.19 4.81 -2.81
C ALA A 136 22.26 4.80 -4.04
N PRO A 137 20.96 5.18 -3.88
CA PRO A 137 20.01 5.22 -4.99
C PRO A 137 20.50 5.98 -6.23
N HIS A 138 21.05 7.18 -6.06
CA HIS A 138 21.55 7.99 -7.17
C HIS A 138 22.78 7.39 -7.88
N ALA A 139 23.52 6.49 -7.23
CA ALA A 139 24.75 5.89 -7.73
C ALA A 139 24.54 4.52 -8.42
N GLN A 140 23.30 4.06 -8.53
CA GLN A 140 22.99 2.81 -9.24
C GLN A 140 23.32 2.93 -10.74
N ALA A 141 23.72 1.82 -11.36
CA ALA A 141 24.02 1.80 -12.79
C ALA A 141 22.83 2.19 -13.68
N ASP A 142 21.62 1.88 -13.24
CA ASP A 142 20.36 2.35 -13.84
C ASP A 142 19.72 3.36 -12.87
N PRO A 143 19.62 4.64 -13.23
CA PRO A 143 19.02 5.67 -12.39
C PRO A 143 17.52 5.43 -12.15
N ASP A 144 16.85 4.70 -13.05
CA ASP A 144 15.43 4.37 -12.93
C ASP A 144 15.18 3.06 -12.14
N LEU A 145 16.21 2.45 -11.57
CA LEU A 145 16.06 1.24 -10.75
C LEU A 145 15.19 1.50 -9.53
N TYR A 146 15.46 2.59 -8.81
CA TYR A 146 14.63 3.04 -7.68
C TYR A 146 13.69 4.16 -8.14
N LEU A 147 12.49 4.18 -7.56
CA LEU A 147 11.49 5.20 -7.88
C LEU A 147 11.97 6.57 -7.39
N HIS A 148 11.92 7.56 -8.27
CA HIS A 148 12.35 8.93 -8.01
C HIS A 148 11.56 9.96 -8.79
N VAL A 149 11.68 11.22 -8.40
CA VAL A 149 11.08 12.38 -9.10
C VAL A 149 11.95 12.73 -10.29
N VAL A 150 11.39 12.69 -11.50
CA VAL A 150 12.06 13.05 -12.75
C VAL A 150 11.68 14.45 -13.24
N GLU A 151 10.52 14.96 -12.82
CA GLU A 151 10.05 16.29 -13.20
C GLU A 151 9.16 16.87 -12.08
N ARG A 152 9.29 18.16 -11.83
CA ARG A 152 8.40 18.92 -10.95
C ARG A 152 7.59 19.90 -11.77
N ARG A 153 6.27 19.86 -11.59
CA ARG A 153 5.31 20.72 -12.28
C ARG A 153 4.54 21.58 -11.29
N PRO A 154 3.90 22.67 -11.72
CA PRO A 154 3.08 23.49 -10.83
C PRO A 154 1.90 22.72 -10.19
N ASP A 155 1.42 21.68 -10.85
CA ASP A 155 0.27 20.86 -10.46
C ASP A 155 0.65 19.47 -9.89
N GLY A 156 1.95 19.15 -9.80
CA GLY A 156 2.38 17.87 -9.27
C GLY A 156 3.81 17.48 -9.59
N ILE A 157 4.07 16.17 -9.54
CA ILE A 157 5.36 15.57 -9.84
C ILE A 157 5.21 14.44 -10.85
N VAL A 158 6.23 14.26 -11.69
CA VAL A 158 6.38 13.06 -12.50
C VAL A 158 7.41 12.15 -11.83
N VAL A 159 7.05 10.92 -11.61
CA VAL A 159 7.93 9.92 -11.01
C VAL A 159 8.23 8.80 -12.00
N ARG A 160 9.40 8.19 -11.88
CA ARG A 160 9.82 7.03 -12.65
C ARG A 160 10.61 6.08 -11.77
N GLY A 161 10.58 4.79 -12.10
CA GLY A 161 11.30 3.77 -11.37
C GLY A 161 10.42 2.57 -11.06
N ALA A 162 10.91 1.68 -10.20
CA ALA A 162 10.21 0.45 -9.87
C ALA A 162 10.07 0.26 -8.35
N LYS A 163 9.02 -0.45 -7.97
CA LYS A 163 8.82 -1.04 -6.65
C LYS A 163 8.66 -2.55 -6.79
N ALA A 164 9.10 -3.31 -5.82
CA ALA A 164 9.10 -4.77 -5.85
C ALA A 164 8.29 -5.36 -4.69
N HIS A 165 7.82 -6.61 -4.87
CA HIS A 165 7.08 -7.35 -3.84
C HIS A 165 5.79 -6.69 -3.37
N GLN A 166 5.05 -6.09 -4.30
CA GLN A 166 3.78 -5.41 -4.00
C GLN A 166 2.63 -6.43 -4.10
N THR A 167 2.52 -7.30 -3.08
CA THR A 167 1.60 -8.45 -3.08
C THR A 167 0.13 -8.02 -3.15
N GLY A 168 -0.24 -6.94 -2.48
CA GLY A 168 -1.59 -6.41 -2.41
C GLY A 168 -2.01 -5.57 -3.62
N PHE A 169 -1.09 -5.12 -4.44
CA PHE A 169 -1.32 -4.11 -5.47
C PHE A 169 -2.45 -4.47 -6.43
N SER A 170 -2.49 -5.72 -6.94
CA SER A 170 -3.52 -6.19 -7.89
C SER A 170 -4.92 -6.22 -7.31
N ASN A 171 -5.06 -6.11 -5.99
CA ASN A 171 -6.32 -6.23 -5.25
C ASN A 171 -6.67 -4.95 -4.49
N SER A 172 -5.95 -3.87 -4.75
CA SER A 172 -6.13 -2.58 -4.07
C SER A 172 -6.63 -1.51 -5.03
N HIS A 173 -7.36 -0.55 -4.49
CA HIS A 173 -7.85 0.61 -5.24
C HIS A 173 -6.78 1.71 -5.29
N GLU A 174 -6.10 1.90 -4.17
CA GLU A 174 -5.08 2.93 -3.98
C GLU A 174 -3.77 2.31 -3.51
N VAL A 175 -2.67 3.01 -3.71
CA VAL A 175 -1.36 2.65 -3.18
C VAL A 175 -0.67 3.86 -2.56
N ILE A 176 -0.07 3.67 -1.38
CA ILE A 176 0.86 4.64 -0.78
C ILE A 176 2.27 4.17 -1.11
N VAL A 177 2.99 4.99 -1.85
CA VAL A 177 4.38 4.76 -2.23
C VAL A 177 5.29 5.45 -1.24
N MET A 178 6.28 4.74 -0.74
CA MET A 178 7.22 5.24 0.27
C MET A 178 8.63 4.73 -0.01
N PRO A 179 9.68 5.50 0.35
CA PRO A 179 11.05 5.01 0.33
C PRO A 179 11.31 4.07 1.51
N THR A 180 12.25 3.12 1.37
CA THR A 180 12.66 2.20 2.45
C THR A 180 14.14 2.29 2.81
N ILE A 181 14.92 2.99 2.02
CA ILE A 181 16.37 3.11 2.19
C ILE A 181 16.68 4.47 2.81
N ALA A 182 17.66 4.52 3.71
CA ALA A 182 18.19 5.79 4.20
C ALA A 182 18.80 6.57 3.04
N MET A 183 18.40 7.84 2.93
CA MET A 183 18.78 8.73 1.84
C MET A 183 19.85 9.70 2.28
N GLY A 184 20.83 9.95 1.39
CA GLY A 184 21.81 11.00 1.53
C GLY A 184 21.37 12.31 0.85
N PRO A 185 22.18 13.39 0.96
CA PRO A 185 21.86 14.68 0.33
C PRO A 185 21.68 14.60 -1.20
N ASP A 186 22.39 13.68 -1.85
CA ASP A 186 22.33 13.48 -3.30
C ASP A 186 21.11 12.63 -3.74
N ASP A 187 20.40 12.02 -2.79
CA ASP A 187 19.23 11.18 -3.05
C ASP A 187 17.90 11.93 -2.91
N LYS A 188 17.89 13.25 -2.85
CA LYS A 188 16.68 14.05 -2.57
C LYS A 188 15.50 13.74 -3.48
N ASP A 189 15.73 13.38 -4.75
CA ASP A 189 14.68 13.06 -5.70
C ASP A 189 14.13 11.64 -5.50
N TYR A 190 14.85 10.76 -4.80
CA TYR A 190 14.42 9.43 -4.38
C TYR A 190 13.64 9.47 -3.06
N ALA A 191 13.79 10.52 -2.26
CA ALA A 191 13.09 10.71 -0.99
C ALA A 191 11.66 11.23 -1.23
N VAL A 192 10.82 10.44 -1.89
CA VAL A 192 9.46 10.81 -2.27
C VAL A 192 8.45 9.82 -1.71
N ALA A 193 7.35 10.36 -1.14
CA ALA A 193 6.18 9.58 -0.75
C ALA A 193 4.92 10.23 -1.34
N PHE A 194 4.00 9.41 -1.83
CA PHE A 194 2.74 9.87 -2.41
C PHE A 194 1.70 8.75 -2.40
N ALA A 195 0.43 9.09 -2.59
CA ALA A 195 -0.64 8.14 -2.84
C ALA A 195 -1.17 8.33 -4.27
N CYS A 196 -1.58 7.24 -4.91
CA CYS A 196 -2.23 7.29 -6.21
C CYS A 196 -3.13 6.07 -6.44
N PRO A 197 -4.12 6.16 -7.36
CA PRO A 197 -4.87 4.99 -7.81
C PRO A 197 -3.97 3.92 -8.42
N THR A 198 -4.28 2.64 -8.17
CA THR A 198 -3.49 1.53 -8.70
C THR A 198 -3.59 1.37 -10.22
N ASP A 199 -4.58 1.98 -10.84
CA ASP A 199 -4.81 2.01 -12.29
C ASP A 199 -4.41 3.34 -12.93
N ALA A 200 -3.66 4.20 -12.23
CA ALA A 200 -3.19 5.48 -12.77
C ALA A 200 -2.37 5.25 -14.06
N GLU A 201 -2.50 6.19 -14.99
CA GLU A 201 -1.78 6.13 -16.27
C GLU A 201 -0.26 6.06 -16.04
N GLY A 202 0.41 5.17 -16.78
CA GLY A 202 1.85 4.95 -16.65
C GLY A 202 2.25 3.91 -15.62
N ILE A 203 1.31 3.37 -14.84
CA ILE A 203 1.60 2.27 -13.91
C ILE A 203 1.47 0.92 -14.64
N PHE A 204 2.48 0.08 -14.46
CA PHE A 204 2.52 -1.29 -14.98
C PHE A 204 2.74 -2.26 -13.83
N LEU A 205 1.82 -3.21 -13.66
CA LEU A 205 1.97 -4.31 -12.72
C LEU A 205 2.52 -5.55 -13.45
N ILE A 206 3.70 -6.02 -13.03
CA ILE A 206 4.26 -7.28 -13.46
C ILE A 206 3.94 -8.33 -12.42
N VAL A 207 2.98 -9.21 -12.72
CA VAL A 207 2.57 -10.28 -11.82
C VAL A 207 3.54 -11.45 -11.96
N GLY A 208 4.25 -11.73 -10.88
CA GLY A 208 5.10 -12.91 -10.77
C GLY A 208 4.28 -14.21 -10.68
N ARG A 209 5.00 -15.34 -10.69
CA ARG A 209 4.40 -16.64 -10.57
C ARG A 209 3.85 -16.85 -9.15
N GLN A 210 2.59 -17.25 -9.05
CA GLN A 210 1.95 -17.60 -7.79
C GLN A 210 2.23 -19.07 -7.42
N SER A 211 2.16 -19.42 -6.14
CA SER A 211 2.38 -20.79 -5.67
C SER A 211 1.37 -21.80 -6.23
N CYS A 212 0.17 -21.34 -6.58
CA CYS A 212 -0.87 -22.16 -7.23
C CYS A 212 -0.72 -22.26 -8.76
N ASP A 213 0.25 -21.59 -9.36
CA ASP A 213 0.48 -21.60 -10.80
C ASP A 213 1.26 -22.84 -11.22
N THR A 214 0.57 -23.80 -11.83
CA THR A 214 1.15 -25.08 -12.29
C THR A 214 1.66 -25.03 -13.71
N ARG A 215 1.61 -23.87 -14.40
CA ARG A 215 2.11 -23.75 -15.77
C ARG A 215 3.60 -24.06 -15.83
N LYS A 216 3.98 -24.88 -16.80
CA LYS A 216 5.40 -25.05 -17.15
C LYS A 216 5.83 -23.85 -17.98
N LEU A 217 6.84 -23.15 -17.52
CA LEU A 217 7.47 -22.06 -18.27
C LEU A 217 8.72 -22.62 -18.96
N GLU A 218 8.84 -22.31 -20.26
CA GLU A 218 10.01 -22.69 -21.06
C GLU A 218 11.28 -22.08 -20.43
N GLY A 219 12.30 -22.89 -20.21
CA GLY A 219 13.55 -22.44 -19.57
C GLY A 219 13.52 -22.35 -18.05
N SER A 220 12.42 -22.61 -17.36
CA SER A 220 12.40 -22.67 -15.90
C SER A 220 12.89 -24.04 -15.41
N GLN A 221 14.02 -24.07 -14.72
CA GLN A 221 14.38 -25.16 -13.87
C GLN A 221 13.69 -24.96 -12.52
N ILE A 222 12.68 -25.75 -12.22
CA ILE A 222 12.14 -25.99 -10.88
C ILE A 222 12.17 -27.48 -10.68
#